data_8bce47b80ec56319259f44f819bee368
#
_entry.id   8bce47b80ec56319259f44f819bee368
#
_cell.length_a   1.000
_cell.length_b   1.000
_cell.length_c   1.000
_cell.angle_alpha   90.00
_cell.angle_beta   90.00
_cell.angle_gamma   90.00
#
_symmetry.space_group_name_H-M   'P 1'
#
loop_
_entity.id
_entity.type
_entity.pdbx_description
1 polymer ?
#
loop_
_entity_poly.entity_id
_entity_poly.type
_entity_poly.pdbx_seq_one_letter_code
_entity_poly.pdbx_strand_id
1 'polypeptide(L)'
;MKSLLLAVSSGLAVCVATALAQSDTATAKKDETKIPASSAEEVAVIKTAKGEMIVEFWTDVAPKTVENFKKLAKEKFYDGTCFHRIVKGFMIQGGDPLTKDPAAQARYGTGDPGYKIKAEFNDRSHTRGVISMARSQDPNSAGSQFFICHGNPSFLDRQYTAFGKLVKGDDVLEKIATTPTHPPDRPNKRMGVTSIKIVPANSMHLP
;
A
#
# COMPACT_ATOMS: atom_id res chain seq x y z
N MET A 1 59.47 17.55 -32.00
CA MET A 1 60.91 17.44 -31.82
C MET A 1 61.16 16.36 -30.76
N LYS A 2 61.90 15.32 -31.23
CA LYS A 2 62.78 14.40 -30.53
C LYS A 2 62.19 13.60 -29.36
N SER A 3 61.83 12.35 -29.55
CA SER A 3 62.71 11.16 -29.57
C SER A 3 63.49 10.94 -28.27
N LEU A 4 63.24 9.83 -27.60
CA LEU A 4 64.22 8.76 -27.59
C LEU A 4 63.71 7.49 -26.86
N LEU A 5 63.84 6.37 -27.52
CA LEU A 5 63.80 5.02 -27.03
C LEU A 5 64.92 4.74 -25.98
N LEU A 6 64.71 3.78 -25.10
CA LEU A 6 65.65 2.66 -24.96
C LEU A 6 65.02 1.45 -24.26
N ALA A 7 65.13 0.32 -24.90
CA ALA A 7 64.93 -1.03 -24.39
C ALA A 7 66.20 -1.59 -23.75
N VAL A 8 66.11 -2.64 -22.93
CA VAL A 8 67.03 -3.78 -22.77
C VAL A 8 66.48 -4.63 -21.61
N SER A 9 65.98 -5.76 -21.73
CA SER A 9 66.39 -7.15 -22.00
C SER A 9 66.78 -7.97 -20.75
N SER A 10 66.17 -9.14 -20.72
CA SER A 10 66.69 -10.46 -20.25
C SER A 10 66.75 -10.78 -18.79
N GLY A 11 66.16 -11.94 -18.49
CA GLY A 11 66.42 -12.71 -17.28
C GLY A 11 65.46 -13.91 -17.12
N LEU A 12 65.75 -14.97 -17.81
CA LEU A 12 65.11 -16.26 -17.76
C LEU A 12 65.55 -17.01 -16.49
N ALA A 13 64.63 -17.49 -15.67
CA ALA A 13 64.92 -18.57 -14.73
C ALA A 13 63.64 -19.41 -14.53
N VAL A 14 63.65 -20.57 -15.12
CA VAL A 14 62.71 -21.70 -14.89
C VAL A 14 63.08 -22.36 -13.60
N CYS A 15 62.13 -22.47 -12.66
CA CYS A 15 62.17 -23.49 -11.61
C CYS A 15 60.85 -24.21 -11.57
N VAL A 16 60.84 -25.43 -12.08
CA VAL A 16 59.78 -26.41 -11.93
C VAL A 16 59.88 -26.99 -10.50
N ALA A 17 58.82 -26.83 -9.74
CA ALA A 17 58.61 -27.60 -8.54
C ALA A 17 57.17 -28.13 -8.55
N THR A 18 57.04 -29.39 -8.87
CA THR A 18 55.86 -30.22 -8.66
C THR A 18 55.62 -30.40 -7.16
N ALA A 19 54.46 -29.94 -6.69
CA ALA A 19 53.92 -30.30 -5.40
C ALA A 19 52.47 -30.75 -5.55
N LEU A 20 52.23 -31.93 -5.04
CA LEU A 20 51.03 -32.75 -5.08
C LEU A 20 49.81 -32.03 -4.50
N ALA A 21 48.69 -32.24 -5.16
CA ALA A 21 47.37 -31.86 -4.72
C ALA A 21 46.98 -32.60 -3.43
N GLN A 22 46.59 -31.86 -2.41
CA GLN A 22 45.69 -32.35 -1.37
C GLN A 22 44.36 -31.62 -1.54
N SER A 23 43.37 -32.41 -1.89
CA SER A 23 41.95 -31.98 -1.97
C SER A 23 41.38 -31.92 -0.55
N ASP A 24 41.34 -30.76 0.04
CA ASP A 24 40.49 -30.52 1.21
C ASP A 24 39.13 -30.09 0.72
N THR A 25 38.19 -31.02 0.76
CA THR A 25 36.75 -30.78 0.62
C THR A 25 36.27 -30.01 1.85
N ALA A 26 36.39 -28.70 1.82
CA ALA A 26 35.67 -27.84 2.76
C ALA A 26 34.18 -27.87 2.41
N THR A 27 33.42 -28.65 3.13
CA THR A 27 31.98 -28.64 3.17
C THR A 27 31.53 -27.25 3.63
N ALA A 28 31.14 -26.40 2.68
CA ALA A 28 30.49 -25.15 2.98
C ALA A 28 29.16 -25.47 3.67
N LYS A 29 29.11 -25.29 4.97
CA LYS A 29 27.85 -25.18 5.73
C LYS A 29 27.07 -24.05 5.13
N LYS A 30 26.02 -24.42 4.40
CA LYS A 30 24.98 -23.51 3.97
C LYS A 30 24.34 -22.96 5.24
N ASP A 31 24.65 -21.71 5.53
CA ASP A 31 24.00 -20.96 6.60
C ASP A 31 22.55 -20.83 6.17
N GLU A 32 21.69 -21.68 6.71
CA GLU A 32 20.25 -21.54 6.58
C GLU A 32 19.87 -20.28 7.35
N THR A 33 19.92 -19.15 6.64
CA THR A 33 19.27 -17.93 7.09
C THR A 33 17.81 -18.27 7.32
N LYS A 34 17.48 -18.52 8.58
CA LYS A 34 16.13 -18.73 9.07
C LYS A 34 15.31 -17.53 8.65
N ILE A 35 14.62 -17.65 7.49
CA ILE A 35 13.59 -16.71 7.09
C ILE A 35 12.63 -16.66 8.27
N PRO A 36 12.40 -15.50 8.92
CA PRO A 36 11.42 -15.40 9.98
C PRO A 36 10.11 -15.92 9.43
N ALA A 37 9.46 -16.81 10.20
CA ALA A 37 8.18 -17.40 9.83
C ALA A 37 7.30 -16.32 9.27
N SER A 38 6.83 -16.49 8.04
CA SER A 38 5.91 -15.63 7.34
C SER A 38 4.83 -15.20 8.33
N SER A 39 4.85 -13.91 8.73
CA SER A 39 3.72 -13.32 9.41
C SER A 39 2.53 -13.56 8.51
N ALA A 40 1.52 -14.29 8.97
CA ALA A 40 0.34 -14.60 8.17
C ALA A 40 -0.10 -13.31 7.50
N GLU A 41 -0.26 -13.35 6.16
CA GLU A 41 -0.64 -12.21 5.36
C GLU A 41 -1.92 -11.60 5.96
N GLU A 42 -1.88 -10.33 6.38
CA GLU A 42 -3.02 -9.66 7.01
C GLU A 42 -3.86 -8.95 5.95
N VAL A 43 -5.17 -8.95 6.14
CA VAL A 43 -6.14 -8.22 5.31
C VAL A 43 -6.94 -7.25 6.17
N ALA A 44 -7.53 -6.22 5.53
CA ALA A 44 -8.48 -5.34 6.19
C ALA A 44 -9.91 -5.79 5.89
N VAL A 45 -10.73 -5.95 6.93
CA VAL A 45 -12.18 -6.15 6.83
C VAL A 45 -12.86 -4.82 7.15
N ILE A 46 -13.41 -4.17 6.13
CA ILE A 46 -14.15 -2.91 6.22
C ILE A 46 -15.64 -3.25 6.35
N LYS A 47 -16.19 -3.09 7.55
CA LYS A 47 -17.60 -3.35 7.83
C LYS A 47 -18.42 -2.08 7.65
N THR A 48 -19.47 -2.16 6.84
CA THR A 48 -20.37 -1.04 6.54
C THR A 48 -21.82 -1.46 6.73
N ALA A 49 -22.75 -0.48 6.72
CA ALA A 49 -24.18 -0.76 6.70
C ALA A 49 -24.67 -1.47 5.41
N LYS A 50 -23.83 -1.55 4.37
CA LYS A 50 -24.14 -2.21 3.09
C LYS A 50 -23.54 -3.61 2.97
N GLY A 51 -22.71 -4.02 3.92
CA GLY A 51 -21.99 -5.29 3.93
C GLY A 51 -20.50 -5.10 4.24
N GLU A 52 -19.73 -6.13 3.99
CA GLU A 52 -18.29 -6.17 4.27
C GLU A 52 -17.49 -6.14 2.97
N MET A 53 -16.40 -5.40 2.97
CA MET A 53 -15.36 -5.36 1.93
C MET A 53 -14.06 -5.86 2.52
N ILE A 54 -13.33 -6.72 1.81
CA ILE A 54 -12.04 -7.25 2.24
C ILE A 54 -10.96 -6.75 1.29
N VAL A 55 -9.90 -6.15 1.85
CA VAL A 55 -8.79 -5.56 1.12
C VAL A 55 -7.51 -6.30 1.46
N GLU A 56 -6.80 -6.79 0.44
CA GLU A 56 -5.41 -7.22 0.51
C GLU A 56 -4.47 -6.01 0.46
N PHE A 57 -3.30 -6.11 1.06
CA PHE A 57 -2.33 -5.03 1.09
C PHE A 57 -1.15 -5.28 0.16
N TRP A 58 -0.65 -4.22 -0.46
CA TRP A 58 0.55 -4.22 -1.30
C TRP A 58 1.74 -3.66 -0.51
N THR A 59 2.20 -4.43 0.46
CA THR A 59 3.30 -4.06 1.36
C THR A 59 4.65 -3.95 0.63
N ASP A 60 4.77 -4.59 -0.53
CA ASP A 60 5.94 -4.55 -1.40
C ASP A 60 6.17 -3.17 -2.03
N VAL A 61 5.11 -2.41 -2.30
CA VAL A 61 5.19 -1.11 -3.00
C VAL A 61 4.81 0.10 -2.13
N ALA A 62 4.11 -0.12 -1.02
CA ALA A 62 3.67 0.97 -0.13
C ALA A 62 3.74 0.57 1.36
N PRO A 63 4.92 0.12 1.88
CA PRO A 63 5.04 -0.43 3.22
C PRO A 63 4.64 0.54 4.34
N LYS A 64 5.02 1.82 4.24
CA LYS A 64 4.72 2.82 5.29
C LYS A 64 3.26 3.24 5.28
N THR A 65 2.65 3.29 4.11
CA THR A 65 1.21 3.55 3.97
C THR A 65 0.39 2.40 4.56
N VAL A 66 0.77 1.16 4.26
CA VAL A 66 0.12 -0.04 4.83
C VAL A 66 0.29 -0.08 6.35
N GLU A 67 1.50 0.17 6.86
CA GLU A 67 1.78 0.24 8.30
C GLU A 67 0.88 1.28 8.99
N ASN A 68 0.78 2.49 8.43
CA ASN A 68 -0.06 3.57 8.93
C ASN A 68 -1.55 3.18 8.93
N PHE A 69 -2.05 2.63 7.82
CA PHE A 69 -3.44 2.20 7.74
C PHE A 69 -3.77 1.13 8.77
N LYS A 70 -2.91 0.11 8.92
CA LYS A 70 -3.06 -0.96 9.91
C LYS A 70 -3.02 -0.42 11.35
N LYS A 71 -2.10 0.51 11.65
CA LYS A 71 -2.02 1.19 12.95
C LYS A 71 -3.35 1.87 13.28
N LEU A 72 -3.83 2.74 12.40
CA LEU A 72 -5.09 3.49 12.60
C LEU A 72 -6.30 2.55 12.73
N ALA A 73 -6.35 1.46 11.97
CA ALA A 73 -7.41 0.46 12.08
C ALA A 73 -7.37 -0.27 13.44
N LYS A 74 -6.19 -0.69 13.92
CA LYS A 74 -5.98 -1.34 15.22
C LYS A 74 -6.36 -0.40 16.38
N GLU A 75 -6.14 0.90 16.24
CA GLU A 75 -6.54 1.97 17.18
C GLU A 75 -8.03 2.33 17.08
N LYS A 76 -8.81 1.64 16.22
CA LYS A 76 -10.24 1.92 15.96
C LYS A 76 -10.50 3.36 15.47
N PHE A 77 -9.47 3.97 14.87
CA PHE A 77 -9.56 5.33 14.36
C PHE A 77 -10.66 5.50 13.30
N TYR A 78 -10.89 4.48 12.49
CA TYR A 78 -11.89 4.49 11.43
C TYR A 78 -13.32 4.14 11.89
N ASP A 79 -13.48 3.58 13.10
CA ASP A 79 -14.77 3.15 13.60
C ASP A 79 -15.73 4.34 13.75
N GLY A 80 -16.92 4.21 13.20
CA GLY A 80 -17.93 5.26 13.20
C GLY A 80 -17.69 6.39 12.18
N THR A 81 -16.67 6.34 11.34
CA THR A 81 -16.51 7.26 10.19
C THR A 81 -17.50 6.95 9.07
N CYS A 82 -17.44 7.66 7.95
CA CYS A 82 -18.24 7.33 6.77
C CYS A 82 -17.51 7.65 5.46
N PHE A 83 -18.00 7.07 4.37
CA PHE A 83 -17.68 7.53 3.04
C PHE A 83 -18.42 8.84 2.80
N HIS A 84 -17.69 9.95 2.85
CA HIS A 84 -18.24 11.31 2.82
C HIS A 84 -18.28 11.92 1.42
N ARG A 85 -17.54 11.34 0.47
CA ARG A 85 -17.52 11.74 -0.94
C ARG A 85 -17.63 10.50 -1.82
N ILE A 86 -18.59 10.51 -2.74
CA ILE A 86 -18.90 9.39 -3.63
C ILE A 86 -19.10 9.91 -5.04
N VAL A 87 -18.28 9.44 -5.97
CA VAL A 87 -18.40 9.77 -7.39
C VAL A 87 -18.57 8.47 -8.18
N LYS A 88 -19.81 8.22 -8.64
CA LYS A 88 -20.11 7.03 -9.45
C LYS A 88 -19.21 6.98 -10.69
N GLY A 89 -18.65 5.81 -10.97
CA GLY A 89 -17.71 5.61 -12.08
C GLY A 89 -16.27 6.03 -11.75
N PHE A 90 -16.03 6.65 -10.58
CA PHE A 90 -14.71 7.08 -10.15
C PHE A 90 -14.27 6.42 -8.85
N MET A 91 -14.78 6.84 -7.67
CA MET A 91 -14.34 6.32 -6.38
C MET A 91 -15.33 6.60 -5.24
N ILE A 92 -15.12 5.93 -4.11
CA ILE A 92 -15.71 6.26 -2.81
C ILE A 92 -14.59 6.66 -1.84
N GLN A 93 -14.71 7.82 -1.17
CA GLN A 93 -13.68 8.36 -0.26
C GLN A 93 -14.17 8.40 1.17
N GLY A 94 -13.34 7.91 2.09
CA GLY A 94 -13.58 7.85 3.52
C GLY A 94 -12.33 8.11 4.36
N GLY A 95 -12.37 7.70 5.65
CA GLY A 95 -11.22 7.80 6.56
C GLY A 95 -11.00 9.14 7.21
N ASP A 96 -11.95 10.09 7.06
CA ASP A 96 -11.94 11.38 7.74
C ASP A 96 -12.57 11.26 9.15
N PRO A 97 -11.81 11.54 10.24
CA PRO A 97 -12.32 11.44 11.61
C PRO A 97 -13.45 12.43 11.92
N LEU A 98 -13.51 13.58 11.23
CA LEU A 98 -14.57 14.57 11.43
C LEU A 98 -15.94 13.99 11.06
N THR A 99 -15.97 12.96 10.23
CA THR A 99 -17.23 12.31 9.81
C THR A 99 -17.92 11.52 10.92
N LYS A 100 -17.27 11.35 12.09
CA LYS A 100 -17.90 10.76 13.28
C LYS A 100 -18.94 11.69 13.90
N ASP A 101 -18.74 13.01 13.75
CA ASP A 101 -19.65 14.04 14.25
C ASP A 101 -20.51 14.61 13.11
N PRO A 102 -21.83 14.37 13.11
CA PRO A 102 -22.73 14.97 12.12
C PRO A 102 -22.73 16.49 12.12
N ALA A 103 -22.44 17.16 13.25
CA ALA A 103 -22.35 18.61 13.33
C ALA A 103 -21.14 19.17 12.57
N ALA A 104 -20.10 18.36 12.37
CA ALA A 104 -18.92 18.75 11.60
C ALA A 104 -19.06 18.61 10.08
N GLN A 105 -20.27 18.37 9.56
CA GLN A 105 -20.53 18.03 8.16
C GLN A 105 -19.95 19.04 7.16
N ALA A 106 -19.95 20.33 7.48
CA ALA A 106 -19.37 21.38 6.62
C ALA A 106 -17.85 21.24 6.44
N ARG A 107 -17.16 20.52 7.35
CA ARG A 107 -15.72 20.30 7.34
C ARG A 107 -15.31 18.89 6.89
N TYR A 108 -16.24 18.05 6.48
CA TYR A 108 -15.92 16.71 5.98
C TYR A 108 -14.96 16.81 4.80
N GLY A 109 -13.95 15.94 4.80
CA GLY A 109 -12.86 15.95 3.84
C GLY A 109 -11.61 16.71 4.30
N THR A 110 -11.66 17.41 5.45
CA THR A 110 -10.52 18.19 5.96
C THR A 110 -9.85 17.58 7.19
N GLY A 111 -10.40 16.52 7.78
CA GLY A 111 -9.85 15.86 8.95
C GLY A 111 -8.65 14.96 8.63
N ASP A 112 -7.78 14.79 9.62
CA ASP A 112 -6.60 13.92 9.55
C ASP A 112 -6.28 13.32 10.94
N PRO A 113 -5.26 12.43 11.05
CA PRO A 113 -4.90 11.79 12.31
C PRO A 113 -3.98 12.65 13.21
N GLY A 114 -3.74 13.92 12.85
CA GLY A 114 -2.79 14.81 13.53
C GLY A 114 -1.37 14.75 12.98
N TYR A 115 -1.14 14.00 11.92
CA TYR A 115 0.15 13.88 11.22
C TYR A 115 -0.03 13.53 9.75
N LYS A 116 1.07 13.61 8.99
CA LYS A 116 1.13 13.27 7.56
C LYS A 116 2.17 12.18 7.31
N ILE A 117 2.01 11.44 6.23
CA ILE A 117 2.94 10.43 5.77
C ILE A 117 3.48 10.80 4.38
N LYS A 118 4.70 10.36 4.09
CA LYS A 118 5.30 10.53 2.75
C LYS A 118 4.56 9.69 1.71
N ALA A 119 4.48 10.22 0.50
CA ALA A 119 3.95 9.48 -0.64
C ALA A 119 4.86 8.29 -0.99
N GLU A 120 4.22 7.18 -1.35
CA GLU A 120 4.86 5.96 -1.87
C GLU A 120 4.25 5.67 -3.26
N PHE A 121 4.49 6.61 -4.21
CA PHE A 121 4.00 6.43 -5.58
C PHE A 121 4.66 5.21 -6.23
N ASN A 122 3.85 4.41 -6.92
CA ASN A 122 4.28 3.14 -7.49
C ASN A 122 3.56 2.87 -8.82
N ASP A 123 3.93 1.78 -9.48
CA ASP A 123 3.42 1.42 -10.81
C ASP A 123 2.12 0.60 -10.80
N ARG A 124 1.51 0.39 -9.63
CA ARG A 124 0.20 -0.27 -9.53
C ARG A 124 -0.88 0.65 -10.10
N SER A 125 -1.55 0.22 -11.18
CA SER A 125 -2.60 1.01 -11.81
C SER A 125 -3.86 1.10 -10.96
N HIS A 126 -4.48 2.28 -10.95
CA HIS A 126 -5.76 2.52 -10.30
C HIS A 126 -6.89 1.92 -11.13
N THR A 127 -7.20 0.66 -10.86
CA THR A 127 -8.34 -0.06 -11.43
C THR A 127 -9.43 -0.26 -10.38
N ARG A 128 -10.62 -0.69 -10.80
CA ARG A 128 -11.73 -0.99 -9.88
C ARG A 128 -11.28 -1.87 -8.72
N GLY A 129 -11.65 -1.48 -7.51
CA GLY A 129 -11.31 -2.14 -6.26
C GLY A 129 -9.95 -1.72 -5.64
N VAL A 130 -9.10 -0.98 -6.35
CA VAL A 130 -7.84 -0.48 -5.77
C VAL A 130 -8.13 0.53 -4.68
N ILE A 131 -7.46 0.37 -3.52
CA ILE A 131 -7.47 1.33 -2.43
C ILE A 131 -6.21 2.19 -2.50
N SER A 132 -6.39 3.51 -2.35
CA SER A 132 -5.33 4.50 -2.48
C SER A 132 -5.51 5.64 -1.48
N MET A 133 -4.42 6.32 -1.11
CA MET A 133 -4.47 7.44 -0.17
C MET A 133 -5.01 8.70 -0.82
N ALA A 134 -5.99 9.32 -0.17
CA ALA A 134 -6.38 10.69 -0.49
C ALA A 134 -5.34 11.69 0.04
N ARG A 135 -5.15 12.79 -0.68
CA ARG A 135 -4.19 13.86 -0.34
C ARG A 135 -4.65 15.23 -0.84
N SER A 136 -4.04 16.30 -0.33
CA SER A 136 -4.14 17.65 -0.88
C SER A 136 -3.18 17.84 -2.08
N GLN A 137 -2.87 19.07 -2.45
CA GLN A 137 -1.91 19.34 -3.52
C GLN A 137 -0.48 18.84 -3.19
N ASP A 138 -0.06 18.97 -1.93
CA ASP A 138 1.24 18.42 -1.49
C ASP A 138 1.20 16.88 -1.55
N PRO A 139 2.12 16.24 -2.30
CA PRO A 139 2.24 14.78 -2.35
C PRO A 139 2.36 14.12 -0.98
N ASN A 140 3.00 14.77 -0.01
CA ASN A 140 3.26 14.27 1.33
C ASN A 140 2.18 14.70 2.35
N SER A 141 0.97 15.02 1.90
CA SER A 141 -0.13 15.46 2.76
C SER A 141 -1.12 14.35 3.15
N ALA A 142 -0.89 13.11 2.72
CA ALA A 142 -1.73 11.98 3.13
C ALA A 142 -1.66 11.76 4.63
N GLY A 143 -2.77 11.35 5.24
CA GLY A 143 -2.86 11.05 6.68
C GLY A 143 -3.69 9.79 6.93
N SER A 144 -5.01 9.95 7.08
CA SER A 144 -5.94 8.84 7.30
C SER A 144 -6.94 8.63 6.17
N GLN A 145 -7.19 9.65 5.34
CA GLN A 145 -8.20 9.55 4.30
C GLN A 145 -7.73 8.66 3.15
N PHE A 146 -8.62 7.80 2.68
CA PHE A 146 -8.39 6.88 1.56
C PHE A 146 -9.60 6.86 0.63
N PHE A 147 -9.42 6.34 -0.57
CA PHE A 147 -10.51 6.06 -1.49
C PHE A 147 -10.38 4.66 -2.07
N ILE A 148 -11.52 4.09 -2.47
CA ILE A 148 -11.59 2.83 -3.20
C ILE A 148 -12.13 3.14 -4.60
N CYS A 149 -11.39 2.75 -5.64
CA CYS A 149 -11.75 2.98 -7.03
C CYS A 149 -13.01 2.20 -7.40
N HIS A 150 -14.04 2.90 -7.89
CA HIS A 150 -15.23 2.29 -8.48
C HIS A 150 -15.09 2.07 -9.99
N GLY A 151 -14.30 2.92 -10.65
CA GLY A 151 -13.90 2.81 -12.06
C GLY A 151 -12.41 2.52 -12.21
N ASN A 152 -11.86 2.90 -13.36
CA ASN A 152 -10.44 2.75 -13.70
C ASN A 152 -9.79 4.12 -13.96
N PRO A 153 -9.54 4.93 -12.91
CA PRO A 153 -9.01 6.27 -13.05
C PRO A 153 -7.49 6.27 -13.28
N SER A 154 -7.03 5.85 -14.44
CA SER A 154 -5.60 5.75 -14.79
C SER A 154 -4.83 7.08 -14.69
N PHE A 155 -5.53 8.23 -14.74
CA PHE A 155 -4.92 9.54 -14.52
C PHE A 155 -4.37 9.74 -13.09
N LEU A 156 -4.69 8.84 -12.15
CA LEU A 156 -4.12 8.84 -10.79
C LEU A 156 -2.81 8.04 -10.68
N ASP A 157 -2.49 7.24 -11.69
CA ASP A 157 -1.31 6.36 -11.69
C ASP A 157 -0.04 7.19 -11.48
N ARG A 158 0.85 6.68 -10.59
CA ARG A 158 2.10 7.34 -10.19
C ARG A 158 1.94 8.74 -9.55
N GLN A 159 0.71 9.17 -9.27
CA GLN A 159 0.41 10.46 -8.62
C GLN A 159 -0.28 10.28 -7.27
N TYR A 160 -0.80 9.09 -7.00
CA TYR A 160 -1.40 8.71 -5.72
C TYR A 160 -0.82 7.38 -5.25
N THR A 161 -0.77 7.18 -3.94
CA THR A 161 -0.22 5.96 -3.33
C THR A 161 -1.28 4.87 -3.30
N ALA A 162 -1.28 4.00 -4.31
CA ALA A 162 -2.06 2.76 -4.28
C ALA A 162 -1.38 1.77 -3.33
N PHE A 163 -2.13 1.19 -2.37
CA PHE A 163 -1.54 0.36 -1.31
C PHE A 163 -2.26 -0.96 -1.06
N GLY A 164 -3.25 -1.30 -1.89
CA GLY A 164 -3.96 -2.57 -1.81
C GLY A 164 -5.11 -2.67 -2.79
N LYS A 165 -5.83 -3.78 -2.72
CA LYS A 165 -6.98 -4.06 -3.59
C LYS A 165 -8.08 -4.82 -2.86
N LEU A 166 -9.31 -4.54 -3.24
CA LEU A 166 -10.49 -5.28 -2.82
C LEU A 166 -10.45 -6.71 -3.39
N VAL A 167 -10.50 -7.71 -2.52
CA VAL A 167 -10.55 -9.14 -2.88
C VAL A 167 -11.94 -9.74 -2.63
N LYS A 168 -12.80 -9.05 -1.85
CA LYS A 168 -14.20 -9.43 -1.63
C LYS A 168 -15.05 -8.20 -1.34
N GLY A 169 -16.32 -8.23 -1.76
CA GLY A 169 -17.29 -7.17 -1.48
C GLY A 169 -17.42 -6.15 -2.61
N ASP A 170 -17.14 -6.54 -3.87
CA ASP A 170 -17.35 -5.67 -5.04
C ASP A 170 -18.84 -5.26 -5.18
N ASP A 171 -19.78 -6.14 -4.82
CA ASP A 171 -21.21 -5.83 -4.74
C ASP A 171 -21.52 -4.77 -3.68
N VAL A 172 -20.76 -4.74 -2.57
CA VAL A 172 -20.88 -3.72 -1.52
C VAL A 172 -20.32 -2.39 -2.00
N LEU A 173 -19.15 -2.41 -2.70
CA LEU A 173 -18.60 -1.23 -3.37
C LEU A 173 -19.61 -0.64 -4.34
N GLU A 174 -20.24 -1.48 -5.19
CA GLU A 174 -21.28 -1.05 -6.14
C GLU A 174 -22.46 -0.37 -5.43
N LYS A 175 -23.00 -1.01 -4.37
CA LYS A 175 -24.13 -0.46 -3.57
C LYS A 175 -23.80 0.90 -2.95
N ILE A 176 -22.56 1.10 -2.51
CA ILE A 176 -22.13 2.39 -1.94
C ILE A 176 -21.93 3.42 -3.04
N ALA A 177 -21.21 3.06 -4.11
CA ALA A 177 -20.82 3.97 -5.18
C ALA A 177 -22.02 4.44 -6.05
N THR A 178 -23.14 3.69 -6.06
CA THR A 178 -24.37 4.05 -6.77
C THR A 178 -25.42 4.73 -5.89
N THR A 179 -25.07 5.02 -4.63
CA THR A 179 -25.94 5.79 -3.75
C THR A 179 -26.16 7.20 -4.30
N PRO A 180 -27.41 7.73 -4.28
CA PRO A 180 -27.69 9.10 -4.69
C PRO A 180 -26.87 10.11 -3.88
N THR A 181 -26.28 11.09 -4.58
CA THR A 181 -25.46 12.16 -4.02
C THR A 181 -26.03 13.53 -4.38
N HIS A 182 -25.61 14.56 -3.63
CA HIS A 182 -25.83 15.97 -3.93
C HIS A 182 -24.49 16.72 -3.97
N PRO A 183 -24.42 17.91 -4.61
CA PRO A 183 -23.18 18.67 -4.66
C PRO A 183 -22.57 18.96 -3.28
N PRO A 184 -21.24 18.91 -3.13
CA PRO A 184 -20.22 18.40 -4.05
C PRO A 184 -19.90 16.91 -3.83
N ASP A 185 -20.67 15.99 -4.41
CA ASP A 185 -20.46 14.50 -4.35
C ASP A 185 -20.76 13.86 -2.98
N ARG A 186 -21.59 14.51 -2.15
CA ARG A 186 -21.94 14.00 -0.82
C ARG A 186 -23.13 13.04 -0.92
N PRO A 187 -23.07 11.84 -0.28
CA PRO A 187 -24.21 10.93 -0.29
C PRO A 187 -25.40 11.49 0.49
N ASN A 188 -26.62 11.36 -0.07
CA ASN A 188 -27.86 11.80 0.57
C ASN A 188 -28.17 11.03 1.87
N LYS A 189 -27.68 9.78 1.96
CA LYS A 189 -27.74 8.95 3.17
C LYS A 189 -26.34 8.65 3.62
N ARG A 190 -26.10 8.70 4.94
CA ARG A 190 -24.81 8.40 5.52
C ARG A 190 -24.35 6.98 5.15
N MET A 191 -23.21 6.85 4.50
CA MET A 191 -22.54 5.58 4.19
C MET A 191 -21.51 5.28 5.26
N GLY A 192 -22.00 4.82 6.44
CA GLY A 192 -21.17 4.60 7.63
C GLY A 192 -20.22 3.41 7.49
N VAL A 193 -19.02 3.59 8.03
CA VAL A 193 -18.03 2.53 8.32
C VAL A 193 -18.21 2.17 9.79
N THR A 194 -18.73 0.96 10.05
CA THR A 194 -18.93 0.46 11.40
C THR A 194 -17.60 0.15 12.09
N SER A 195 -16.68 -0.49 11.35
CA SER A 195 -15.32 -0.78 11.83
C SER A 195 -14.41 -1.13 10.66
N ILE A 196 -13.09 -0.98 10.88
CA ILE A 196 -12.05 -1.59 10.04
C ILE A 196 -11.19 -2.46 10.95
N LYS A 197 -11.15 -3.77 10.66
CA LYS A 197 -10.36 -4.74 11.43
C LYS A 197 -9.24 -5.31 10.57
N ILE A 198 -8.07 -5.47 11.17
CA ILE A 198 -6.94 -6.16 10.57
C ILE A 198 -6.94 -7.60 11.09
N VAL A 199 -7.04 -8.55 10.19
CA VAL A 199 -7.11 -9.98 10.53
C VAL A 199 -6.18 -10.79 9.63
N PRO A 200 -5.71 -11.98 10.08
CA PRO A 200 -4.94 -12.88 9.22
C PRO A 200 -5.77 -13.32 8.01
N ALA A 201 -5.19 -13.31 6.81
CA ALA A 201 -5.87 -13.70 5.57
C ALA A 201 -6.40 -15.14 5.61
N ASN A 202 -5.66 -16.05 6.25
CA ASN A 202 -6.06 -17.45 6.42
C ASN A 202 -7.29 -17.65 7.34
N SER A 203 -7.66 -16.64 8.14
CA SER A 203 -8.89 -16.65 8.94
C SER A 203 -10.14 -16.34 8.11
N MET A 204 -9.94 -15.90 6.88
CA MET A 204 -11.00 -15.53 5.95
C MET A 204 -11.05 -16.57 4.82
N HIS A 205 -12.24 -17.11 4.52
CA HIS A 205 -12.45 -17.92 3.33
C HIS A 205 -12.45 -16.97 2.11
N LEU A 206 -11.24 -16.62 1.65
CA LEU A 206 -11.05 -15.85 0.43
C LEU A 206 -11.11 -16.82 -0.77
N PRO A 207 -11.67 -16.40 -1.92
CA PRO A 207 -11.75 -17.22 -3.12
C PRO A 207 -10.38 -17.52 -3.70
#